data_5dd7c46c7f135ff728564e0fba2f5615
#
_entry.id   5dd7c46c7f135ff728564e0fba2f5615
#
_cell.length_a   1.000
_cell.length_b   1.000
_cell.length_c   1.000
_cell.angle_alpha   90.00
_cell.angle_beta   90.00
_cell.angle_gamma   90.00
#
_symmetry.space_group_name_H-M   'P 1'
#
loop_
_entity.id
_entity.type
_entity.pdbx_description
1 polymer ?
#
loop_
_entity_poly.entity_id
_entity_poly.type
_entity_poly.pdbx_seq_one_letter_code
_entity_poly.pdbx_strand_id
1 'polypeptide(L)'
;MCDSSRSTTIRSDRRRKEIAELENTDEHPFLLQTEASYLSEGGCGERHAVLSYEQVRRLNDVMDEAVAIPGRGGWPTLNVRLRDLVAGVRARLRAPAGAGGAGLQVRDVRLNGGAASHVLADRAQPYSDIDLIFTADMPTARHCDRVKAAVLGHLATLLPQTGPRRRATPAGLKEAYVSKMVRVNSDGDRWSLISLGSSRGHKSVELKFVDTMRRQFEFSVDSFQIALDSLLAFHECAQLPIGENFYPTVVGESVYGDFHESLQHLGGKLIATRQPEEIRGGGLLKYCALLAKGYRPARPDKIKTLERYMCSRFFIDFPELGQQRAKLEAYLRNHFVGREEEALKHRYLTLLHGVVRESTVCLMGHERRQTLALIAALACRELATPAPAPMLLAPAYYVCVCAACAACAACAGCAACSPAPPAPPAPPAPCCRCYAWPPPALCPA
;
A
#
# COMPACT_ATOMS: atom_id res chain seq x y z
N MET A 1 7.10 -28.43 58.13
CA MET A 1 5.99 -27.63 57.56
C MET A 1 6.13 -26.22 58.11
N CYS A 2 6.87 -25.38 57.45
CA CYS A 2 7.06 -23.97 57.83
C CYS A 2 7.27 -23.12 56.60
N ASP A 3 6.34 -22.21 56.44
CA ASP A 3 6.54 -20.83 56.01
C ASP A 3 7.36 -20.52 54.75
N SER A 4 6.62 -20.52 53.62
CA SER A 4 7.11 -19.97 52.34
C SER A 4 6.20 -18.87 51.79
N SER A 5 5.21 -18.36 52.53
CA SER A 5 4.19 -17.42 52.01
C SER A 5 4.33 -15.96 52.42
N ARG A 6 5.35 -15.60 53.21
CA ARG A 6 5.54 -14.18 53.65
C ARG A 6 6.55 -13.34 52.86
N SER A 7 7.35 -13.95 51.99
CA SER A 7 8.42 -13.24 51.29
C SER A 7 7.99 -12.61 49.95
N THR A 8 6.87 -13.05 49.37
CA THR A 8 6.40 -12.55 48.05
C THR A 8 5.51 -11.31 48.13
N THR A 9 4.82 -11.10 49.24
CA THR A 9 3.90 -9.97 49.43
C THR A 9 4.63 -8.67 49.71
N ILE A 10 5.77 -8.70 50.39
CA ILE A 10 6.56 -7.49 50.75
C ILE A 10 7.30 -6.92 49.53
N ARG A 11 7.63 -7.73 48.52
CA ARG A 11 8.25 -7.24 47.26
C ARG A 11 7.25 -6.57 46.32
N SER A 12 5.99 -6.98 46.33
CA SER A 12 4.97 -6.38 45.47
C SER A 12 4.53 -4.99 45.96
N ASP A 13 4.48 -4.79 47.28
CA ASP A 13 4.08 -3.51 47.85
C ASP A 13 5.14 -2.43 47.74
N ARG A 14 6.42 -2.80 47.77
CA ARG A 14 7.53 -1.85 47.54
C ARG A 14 7.55 -1.34 46.10
N ARG A 15 7.27 -2.21 45.13
CA ARG A 15 7.20 -1.84 43.71
C ARG A 15 5.98 -1.00 43.37
N ARG A 16 4.86 -1.18 44.08
CA ARG A 16 3.65 -0.33 43.94
C ARG A 16 3.84 1.07 44.52
N LYS A 17 4.62 1.22 45.59
CA LYS A 17 4.94 2.53 46.15
C LYS A 17 5.94 3.31 45.30
N GLU A 18 6.94 2.66 44.70
CA GLU A 18 7.88 3.31 43.78
C GLU A 18 7.21 3.78 42.48
N ILE A 19 6.16 3.10 42.00
CA ILE A 19 5.39 3.52 40.83
C ILE A 19 4.44 4.69 41.16
N ALA A 20 3.90 4.73 42.37
CA ALA A 20 3.00 5.80 42.80
C ALA A 20 3.73 7.14 43.09
N GLU A 21 5.03 7.10 43.40
CA GLU A 21 5.85 8.31 43.61
C GLU A 21 6.37 8.92 42.30
N LEU A 22 6.29 8.20 41.16
CA LEU A 22 6.67 8.68 39.82
C LEU A 22 5.49 9.32 39.04
N GLU A 23 4.27 9.23 39.54
CA GLU A 23 3.07 9.79 38.89
C GLU A 23 2.75 11.23 39.31
N ASN A 24 3.55 11.86 40.13
CA ASN A 24 3.22 13.19 40.69
C ASN A 24 4.27 14.27 40.41
N THR A 25 4.84 14.29 39.20
CA THR A 25 5.59 15.45 38.70
C THR A 25 5.06 15.80 37.33
N ASP A 26 4.29 16.87 37.24
CA ASP A 26 3.91 17.58 36.03
C ASP A 26 5.16 18.21 35.37
N GLU A 27 6.00 17.40 34.76
CA GLU A 27 7.02 17.84 33.81
C GLU A 27 7.00 16.95 32.58
N HIS A 28 6.66 17.55 31.43
CA HIS A 28 6.71 16.92 30.12
C HIS A 28 8.09 16.27 29.88
N PRO A 29 8.18 14.95 29.65
CA PRO A 29 9.46 14.36 29.30
C PRO A 29 9.71 14.53 27.79
N PHE A 30 10.35 15.61 27.42
CA PHE A 30 11.18 15.62 26.23
C PHE A 30 12.41 14.76 26.53
N LEU A 31 12.35 13.49 26.19
CA LEU A 31 13.51 12.61 26.27
C LEU A 31 14.56 13.03 25.22
N LEU A 32 15.53 13.81 25.69
CA LEU A 32 16.82 13.97 25.02
C LEU A 32 17.44 12.58 24.84
N GLN A 33 17.79 12.25 23.59
CA GLN A 33 18.54 11.03 23.28
C GLN A 33 19.88 11.04 24.03
N THR A 34 19.97 10.26 25.09
CA THR A 34 21.26 9.76 25.56
C THR A 34 21.46 8.38 24.93
N GLU A 35 22.63 8.18 24.32
CA GLU A 35 23.09 6.92 23.74
C GLU A 35 22.86 5.76 24.71
N ALA A 36 21.87 4.93 24.44
CA ALA A 36 21.68 3.67 25.12
C ALA A 36 22.13 2.56 24.19
N SER A 37 23.43 2.28 24.23
CA SER A 37 23.99 1.01 23.77
C SER A 37 23.56 -0.09 24.74
N TYR A 38 22.48 -0.79 24.41
CA TYR A 38 22.14 -2.03 25.09
C TYR A 38 22.64 -3.20 24.25
N LEU A 39 23.75 -3.75 24.69
CA LEU A 39 24.18 -5.09 24.34
C LEU A 39 23.15 -6.09 24.90
N SER A 40 22.39 -6.72 24.03
CA SER A 40 21.56 -7.87 24.35
C SER A 40 22.24 -9.13 23.85
N GLU A 41 22.85 -9.84 24.76
CA GLU A 41 23.25 -11.23 24.53
C GLU A 41 22.01 -12.12 24.63
N GLY A 42 21.71 -12.86 23.54
CA GLY A 42 20.76 -13.97 23.59
C GLY A 42 19.67 -13.98 22.51
N GLY A 43 19.97 -14.42 21.33
CA GLY A 43 19.24 -15.33 20.41
C GLY A 43 17.74 -15.18 20.12
N CYS A 44 17.10 -14.03 20.35
CA CYS A 44 15.79 -13.71 19.74
C CYS A 44 15.93 -12.35 19.07
N GLY A 45 15.93 -12.32 17.74
CA GLY A 45 16.09 -11.10 16.96
C GLY A 45 15.12 -10.02 17.40
N GLU A 46 15.60 -8.78 17.47
CA GLU A 46 14.80 -7.65 17.95
C GLU A 46 13.75 -7.28 16.91
N ARG A 47 12.48 -7.35 17.31
CA ARG A 47 11.34 -7.10 16.43
C ARG A 47 11.16 -5.62 16.08
N HIS A 48 11.68 -4.74 16.91
CA HIS A 48 11.57 -3.29 16.82
C HIS A 48 12.93 -2.65 16.61
N ALA A 49 12.96 -1.52 15.93
CA ALA A 49 14.13 -0.67 15.83
C ALA A 49 13.73 0.80 15.85
N VAL A 50 14.60 1.63 16.42
CA VAL A 50 14.48 3.09 16.34
C VAL A 50 14.97 3.53 14.96
N LEU A 51 14.18 4.37 14.30
CA LEU A 51 14.52 4.89 12.98
C LEU A 51 15.64 5.93 13.07
N SER A 52 16.56 5.89 12.10
CA SER A 52 17.57 6.93 11.93
C SER A 52 16.95 8.27 11.51
N TYR A 53 17.69 9.37 11.68
CA TYR A 53 17.26 10.69 11.21
C TYR A 53 16.82 10.67 9.75
N GLU A 54 17.61 10.05 8.86
CA GLU A 54 17.28 9.97 7.43
C GLU A 54 15.98 9.20 7.15
N GLN A 55 15.69 8.18 7.94
CA GLN A 55 14.42 7.45 7.85
C GLN A 55 13.25 8.29 8.39
N VAL A 56 13.45 9.01 9.50
CA VAL A 56 12.43 9.93 10.05
C VAL A 56 12.18 11.08 9.08
N ARG A 57 13.21 11.64 8.44
CA ARG A 57 13.07 12.68 7.42
C ARG A 57 12.23 12.18 6.23
N ARG A 58 12.56 10.99 5.69
CA ARG A 58 11.76 10.36 4.62
C ARG A 58 10.32 10.06 5.05
N LEU A 59 10.12 9.64 6.30
CA LEU A 59 8.79 9.46 6.85
C LEU A 59 8.02 10.79 6.90
N ASN A 60 8.67 11.86 7.32
CA ASN A 60 8.10 13.19 7.32
C ASN A 60 7.71 13.64 5.90
N ASP A 61 8.58 13.41 4.91
CA ASP A 61 8.31 13.73 3.51
C ASP A 61 7.05 12.98 3.00
N VAL A 62 6.91 11.68 3.33
CA VAL A 62 5.71 10.89 3.02
C VAL A 62 4.47 11.46 3.70
N MET A 63 4.57 11.85 4.97
CA MET A 63 3.43 12.38 5.75
C MET A 63 3.05 13.82 5.33
N ASP A 64 3.98 14.58 4.78
CA ASP A 64 3.74 15.93 4.25
C ASP A 64 3.25 15.91 2.80
N GLU A 65 3.31 14.76 2.13
CA GLU A 65 2.84 14.65 0.75
C GLU A 65 1.35 15.03 0.64
N ALA A 66 1.05 15.90 -0.32
CA ALA A 66 -0.33 16.22 -0.68
C ALA A 66 -0.91 15.10 -1.55
N VAL A 67 -1.87 14.38 -1.01
CA VAL A 67 -2.56 13.30 -1.72
C VAL A 67 -3.82 13.83 -2.37
N ALA A 68 -3.95 13.59 -3.67
CA ALA A 68 -5.17 13.90 -4.42
C ALA A 68 -6.13 12.71 -4.35
N ILE A 69 -7.30 12.92 -3.76
CA ILE A 69 -8.39 11.95 -3.70
C ILE A 69 -9.46 12.38 -4.72
N PRO A 70 -9.46 11.81 -5.94
CA PRO A 70 -10.38 12.22 -7.00
C PRO A 70 -11.84 11.84 -6.66
N GLY A 71 -12.74 12.80 -6.85
CA GLY A 71 -14.17 12.59 -6.69
C GLY A 71 -14.80 12.07 -7.96
N ARG A 72 -15.68 11.05 -7.84
CA ARG A 72 -16.49 10.50 -8.95
C ARG A 72 -17.82 11.23 -9.07
N GLY A 73 -18.46 11.14 -10.24
CA GLY A 73 -19.82 11.70 -10.44
C GLY A 73 -19.91 13.21 -10.32
N GLY A 74 -18.86 13.93 -10.74
CA GLY A 74 -18.81 15.40 -10.67
C GLY A 74 -18.50 15.97 -9.29
N TRP A 75 -18.01 15.15 -8.36
CA TRP A 75 -17.48 15.62 -7.08
C TRP A 75 -16.06 16.16 -7.25
N PRO A 76 -15.66 17.19 -6.48
CA PRO A 76 -14.32 17.77 -6.58
C PRO A 76 -13.24 16.79 -6.13
N THR A 77 -12.02 16.94 -6.64
CA THR A 77 -10.83 16.26 -6.09
C THR A 77 -10.48 16.91 -4.75
N LEU A 78 -10.30 16.09 -3.71
CA LEU A 78 -9.81 16.53 -2.42
C LEU A 78 -8.29 16.45 -2.43
N ASN A 79 -7.61 17.57 -2.17
CA ASN A 79 -6.17 17.62 -1.96
C ASN A 79 -5.90 17.81 -0.47
N VAL A 80 -5.29 16.86 0.16
CA VAL A 80 -5.03 16.87 1.61
C VAL A 80 -3.64 16.32 1.90
N ARG A 81 -2.91 16.93 2.81
CA ARG A 81 -1.67 16.33 3.30
C ARG A 81 -1.98 15.07 4.08
N LEU A 82 -1.16 14.05 3.91
CA LEU A 82 -1.41 12.74 4.52
C LEU A 82 -1.50 12.85 6.04
N ARG A 83 -0.63 13.63 6.69
CA ARG A 83 -0.68 13.86 8.15
C ARG A 83 -2.00 14.49 8.59
N ASP A 84 -2.53 15.45 7.82
CA ASP A 84 -3.79 16.15 8.17
C ASP A 84 -4.98 15.18 8.02
N LEU A 85 -4.95 14.32 7.00
CA LEU A 85 -5.93 13.24 6.84
C LEU A 85 -5.90 12.27 8.03
N VAL A 86 -4.70 11.82 8.42
CA VAL A 86 -4.52 10.89 9.54
C VAL A 86 -4.98 11.52 10.86
N ALA A 87 -4.53 12.74 11.16
CA ALA A 87 -4.92 13.47 12.37
C ALA A 87 -6.43 13.70 12.44
N GLY A 88 -7.04 14.13 11.34
CA GLY A 88 -8.48 14.36 11.28
C GLY A 88 -9.31 13.08 11.41
N VAL A 89 -8.90 11.99 10.78
CA VAL A 89 -9.57 10.68 10.96
C VAL A 89 -9.40 10.21 12.40
N ARG A 90 -8.19 10.28 12.99
CA ARG A 90 -7.94 9.92 14.39
C ARG A 90 -8.81 10.72 15.37
N ALA A 91 -8.89 12.03 15.17
CA ALA A 91 -9.73 12.91 15.99
C ALA A 91 -11.22 12.53 15.93
N ARG A 92 -11.73 12.24 14.72
CA ARG A 92 -13.12 11.80 14.53
C ARG A 92 -13.39 10.42 15.12
N LEU A 93 -12.43 9.50 15.09
CA LEU A 93 -12.58 8.19 15.73
C LEU A 93 -12.69 8.32 17.24
N ARG A 94 -11.88 9.19 17.87
CA ARG A 94 -11.84 9.42 19.32
C ARG A 94 -13.01 10.28 19.83
N ALA A 95 -13.51 11.19 19.02
CA ALA A 95 -14.61 12.07 19.41
C ALA A 95 -15.86 11.26 19.83
N PRO A 96 -16.60 11.72 20.86
CA PRO A 96 -17.83 11.06 21.30
C PRO A 96 -18.86 10.94 20.17
N ALA A 97 -19.66 9.86 20.20
CA ALA A 97 -20.69 9.60 19.18
C ALA A 97 -21.73 10.75 19.12
N GLY A 98 -22.06 11.37 20.26
CA GLY A 98 -22.95 12.54 20.33
C GLY A 98 -22.40 13.81 19.67
N ALA A 99 -21.07 13.91 19.49
CA ALA A 99 -20.40 15.01 18.80
C ALA A 99 -20.03 14.68 17.34
N GLY A 100 -20.66 13.68 16.74
CA GLY A 100 -20.41 13.25 15.37
C GLY A 100 -19.14 12.43 15.18
N GLY A 101 -18.58 11.91 16.28
CA GLY A 101 -17.45 10.99 16.29
C GLY A 101 -17.86 9.53 16.39
N ALA A 102 -16.87 8.65 16.48
CA ALA A 102 -17.09 7.20 16.62
C ALA A 102 -17.09 6.72 18.07
N GLY A 103 -16.51 7.47 19.01
CA GLY A 103 -16.34 7.08 20.40
C GLY A 103 -15.48 5.83 20.55
N LEU A 104 -14.40 5.72 19.73
CA LEU A 104 -13.47 4.60 19.72
C LEU A 104 -12.15 4.97 20.38
N GLN A 105 -11.59 4.04 21.13
CA GLN A 105 -10.22 4.17 21.61
C GLN A 105 -9.27 3.75 20.48
N VAL A 106 -8.51 4.70 19.94
CA VAL A 106 -7.43 4.47 18.98
C VAL A 106 -6.14 4.35 19.77
N ARG A 107 -5.52 3.20 19.74
CA ARG A 107 -4.28 2.90 20.48
C ARG A 107 -3.08 3.49 19.76
N ASP A 108 -2.92 3.20 18.49
CA ASP A 108 -1.83 3.71 17.65
C ASP A 108 -2.27 3.90 16.19
N VAL A 109 -1.44 4.60 15.43
CA VAL A 109 -1.54 4.70 13.97
C VAL A 109 -0.19 4.32 13.36
N ARG A 110 -0.18 3.48 12.34
CA ARG A 110 1.03 2.96 11.70
C ARG A 110 1.00 3.12 10.20
N LEU A 111 2.14 3.45 9.62
CA LEU A 111 2.39 3.36 8.19
C LEU A 111 2.83 1.93 7.86
N ASN A 112 2.27 1.34 6.80
CA ASN A 112 2.54 -0.04 6.39
C ASN A 112 2.80 -0.12 4.88
N GLY A 113 3.05 -1.33 4.37
CA GLY A 113 3.15 -1.61 2.94
C GLY A 113 4.32 -0.96 2.22
N GLY A 114 4.12 -0.63 0.96
CA GLY A 114 5.17 -0.07 0.10
C GLY A 114 5.72 1.26 0.57
N ALA A 115 4.89 2.11 1.20
CA ALA A 115 5.31 3.39 1.75
C ALA A 115 6.25 3.21 2.97
N ALA A 116 5.98 2.22 3.85
CA ALA A 116 6.89 1.89 4.94
C ALA A 116 8.22 1.34 4.43
N SER A 117 8.19 0.45 3.43
CA SER A 117 9.41 -0.05 2.78
C SER A 117 10.22 1.06 2.10
N HIS A 118 9.55 2.06 1.49
CA HIS A 118 10.20 3.25 0.93
C HIS A 118 10.96 4.06 1.99
N VAL A 119 10.35 4.25 3.15
CA VAL A 119 10.99 4.97 4.28
C VAL A 119 12.23 4.24 4.77
N LEU A 120 12.16 2.92 4.89
CA LEU A 120 13.20 2.09 5.50
C LEU A 120 14.33 1.71 4.55
N ALA A 121 14.07 1.62 3.25
CA ALA A 121 15.06 1.19 2.26
C ALA A 121 16.20 2.21 2.12
N ASP A 122 17.42 1.72 1.90
CA ASP A 122 18.59 2.58 1.64
C ASP A 122 18.45 3.39 0.35
N ARG A 123 17.76 2.83 -0.63
CA ARG A 123 17.45 3.49 -1.90
C ARG A 123 15.94 3.70 -2.01
N ALA A 124 15.54 4.88 -2.46
CA ALA A 124 14.14 5.21 -2.72
C ALA A 124 13.48 4.13 -3.59
N GLN A 125 12.38 3.55 -3.11
CA GLN A 125 11.58 2.58 -3.84
C GLN A 125 10.24 3.22 -4.19
N PRO A 126 9.76 3.10 -5.44
CA PRO A 126 8.45 3.63 -5.80
C PRO A 126 7.35 2.89 -5.05
N TYR A 127 6.33 3.62 -4.63
CA TYR A 127 5.11 3.06 -4.04
C TYR A 127 3.88 3.74 -4.63
N SER A 128 2.82 2.97 -4.83
CA SER A 128 1.55 3.42 -5.44
C SER A 128 0.44 3.59 -4.40
N ASP A 129 0.51 2.80 -3.33
CA ASP A 129 -0.52 2.77 -2.30
C ASP A 129 0.07 3.23 -0.97
N ILE A 130 -0.73 3.97 -0.20
CA ILE A 130 -0.38 4.42 1.14
C ILE A 130 -1.27 3.63 2.11
N ASP A 131 -0.67 2.66 2.78
CA ASP A 131 -1.35 1.79 3.73
C ASP A 131 -1.21 2.34 5.15
N LEU A 132 -2.33 2.71 5.77
CA LEU A 132 -2.40 3.21 7.14
C LEU A 132 -3.21 2.25 8.01
N ILE A 133 -2.64 1.84 9.13
CA ILE A 133 -3.29 0.98 10.12
C ILE A 133 -3.65 1.83 11.34
N PHE A 134 -4.92 1.85 11.70
CA PHE A 134 -5.43 2.41 12.95
C PHE A 134 -5.78 1.24 13.87
N THR A 135 -5.00 1.06 14.92
CA THR A 135 -5.30 0.05 15.94
C THR A 135 -6.36 0.60 16.88
N ALA A 136 -7.56 0.02 16.86
CA ALA A 136 -8.70 0.55 17.60
C ALA A 136 -9.57 -0.58 18.14
N ASP A 137 -10.15 -0.36 19.33
CA ASP A 137 -11.03 -1.35 19.97
C ASP A 137 -12.39 -1.38 19.27
N MET A 138 -12.67 -2.47 18.58
CA MET A 138 -13.89 -2.66 17.77
C MET A 138 -14.63 -3.97 18.12
N PRO A 139 -15.09 -4.17 19.37
CA PRO A 139 -15.62 -5.45 19.81
C PRO A 139 -16.91 -5.90 19.09
N THR A 140 -17.63 -4.98 18.44
CA THR A 140 -18.89 -5.31 17.76
C THR A 140 -18.93 -4.80 16.32
N ALA A 141 -19.79 -5.39 15.53
CA ALA A 141 -20.03 -5.01 14.15
C ALA A 141 -20.47 -3.54 13.98
N ARG A 142 -21.16 -2.95 14.98
CA ARG A 142 -21.59 -1.53 14.97
C ARG A 142 -20.42 -0.57 14.97
N HIS A 143 -19.25 -0.96 15.51
CA HIS A 143 -18.05 -0.11 15.49
C HIS A 143 -17.52 0.11 14.08
N CYS A 144 -17.63 -0.88 13.19
CA CYS A 144 -17.27 -0.68 11.78
C CYS A 144 -18.15 0.38 11.09
N ASP A 145 -19.44 0.47 11.44
CA ASP A 145 -20.34 1.49 10.90
C ASP A 145 -19.98 2.88 11.46
N ARG A 146 -19.58 2.96 12.74
CA ARG A 146 -19.07 4.20 13.34
C ARG A 146 -17.74 4.65 12.71
N VAL A 147 -16.81 3.72 12.45
CA VAL A 147 -15.57 3.99 11.72
C VAL A 147 -15.88 4.59 10.35
N LYS A 148 -16.77 3.95 9.60
CA LYS A 148 -17.21 4.47 8.29
C LYS A 148 -17.78 5.88 8.41
N ALA A 149 -18.66 6.13 9.37
CA ALA A 149 -19.26 7.44 9.60
C ALA A 149 -18.20 8.49 9.96
N ALA A 150 -17.21 8.16 10.80
CA ALA A 150 -16.10 9.04 11.17
C ALA A 150 -15.22 9.41 9.95
N VAL A 151 -14.85 8.44 9.12
CA VAL A 151 -14.07 8.70 7.90
C VAL A 151 -14.85 9.59 6.94
N LEU A 152 -16.09 9.23 6.61
CA LEU A 152 -16.93 10.03 5.71
C LEU A 152 -17.21 11.43 6.28
N GLY A 153 -17.41 11.53 7.60
CA GLY A 153 -17.56 12.80 8.28
C GLY A 153 -16.31 13.69 8.20
N HIS A 154 -15.11 13.09 8.24
CA HIS A 154 -13.88 13.84 7.99
C HIS A 154 -13.77 14.30 6.53
N LEU A 155 -14.02 13.41 5.55
CA LEU A 155 -14.01 13.78 4.14
C LEU A 155 -14.99 14.94 3.83
N ALA A 156 -16.15 15.00 4.52
CA ALA A 156 -17.09 16.10 4.38
C ALA A 156 -16.49 17.46 4.79
N THR A 157 -15.58 17.48 5.76
CA THR A 157 -14.90 18.72 6.19
C THR A 157 -13.85 19.21 5.21
N LEU A 158 -13.34 18.32 4.37
CA LEU A 158 -12.35 18.65 3.34
C LEU A 158 -12.98 19.22 2.06
N LEU A 159 -14.30 19.17 1.93
CA LEU A 159 -15.00 19.73 0.77
C LEU A 159 -14.86 21.26 0.71
N PRO A 160 -14.63 21.83 -0.49
CA PRO A 160 -14.61 23.27 -0.67
C PRO A 160 -15.93 23.92 -0.20
N GLN A 161 -15.81 25.04 0.51
CA GLN A 161 -16.96 25.80 1.01
C GLN A 161 -17.73 26.54 -0.12
N THR A 162 -17.07 26.73 -1.27
CA THR A 162 -17.61 27.43 -2.44
C THR A 162 -18.08 26.44 -3.50
N GLY A 163 -19.37 26.36 -3.74
CA GLY A 163 -20.00 25.52 -4.77
C GLY A 163 -21.47 25.25 -4.49
N PRO A 164 -22.24 24.70 -5.43
CA PRO A 164 -23.58 24.25 -5.14
C PRO A 164 -23.49 23.22 -4.02
N ARG A 165 -24.03 23.57 -2.86
CA ARG A 165 -24.13 22.69 -1.69
C ARG A 165 -25.02 21.49 -2.05
N ARG A 166 -24.48 20.53 -2.79
CA ARG A 166 -24.97 19.17 -2.69
C ARG A 166 -24.82 18.81 -1.23
N ARG A 167 -25.93 18.58 -0.54
CA ARG A 167 -25.89 18.07 0.83
C ARG A 167 -24.98 16.87 0.81
N ALA A 168 -23.80 16.98 1.42
CA ALA A 168 -22.80 15.93 1.47
C ALA A 168 -23.35 14.79 2.35
N THR A 169 -24.23 13.97 1.77
CA THR A 169 -24.77 12.81 2.46
C THR A 169 -23.70 11.74 2.57
N PRO A 170 -23.68 10.94 3.65
CA PRO A 170 -22.73 9.83 3.79
C PRO A 170 -22.76 8.86 2.60
N ALA A 171 -23.92 8.65 1.98
CA ALA A 171 -24.05 7.81 0.79
C ALA A 171 -23.34 8.45 -0.43
N GLY A 172 -23.58 9.73 -0.69
CA GLY A 172 -22.93 10.45 -1.79
C GLY A 172 -21.41 10.53 -1.63
N LEU A 173 -20.90 10.78 -0.40
CA LEU A 173 -19.48 10.78 -0.11
C LEU A 173 -18.85 9.40 -0.31
N LYS A 174 -19.53 8.34 0.11
CA LYS A 174 -19.08 6.96 -0.14
C LYS A 174 -18.95 6.67 -1.63
N GLU A 175 -19.98 7.01 -2.42
CA GLU A 175 -19.96 6.79 -3.87
C GLU A 175 -18.89 7.64 -4.56
N ALA A 176 -18.68 8.87 -4.10
CA ALA A 176 -17.69 9.77 -4.67
C ALA A 176 -16.25 9.36 -4.42
N TYR A 177 -15.89 9.04 -3.18
CA TYR A 177 -14.49 8.94 -2.76
C TYR A 177 -14.01 7.55 -2.34
N VAL A 178 -14.93 6.63 -1.98
CA VAL A 178 -14.55 5.29 -1.52
C VAL A 178 -14.54 4.32 -2.69
N SER A 179 -13.35 3.84 -3.06
CA SER A 179 -13.18 2.88 -4.15
C SER A 179 -13.45 1.44 -3.71
N LYS A 180 -13.09 1.11 -2.46
CA LYS A 180 -13.26 -0.24 -1.89
C LYS A 180 -13.57 -0.14 -0.40
N MET A 181 -14.43 -1.00 0.06
CA MET A 181 -14.73 -1.18 1.48
C MET A 181 -14.83 -2.66 1.80
N VAL A 182 -14.03 -3.10 2.77
CA VAL A 182 -14.03 -4.49 3.24
C VAL A 182 -14.26 -4.47 4.75
N ARG A 183 -14.97 -5.47 5.22
CA ARG A 183 -15.18 -5.71 6.64
C ARG A 183 -15.01 -7.20 6.90
N VAL A 184 -14.19 -7.53 7.87
CA VAL A 184 -13.97 -8.88 8.33
C VAL A 184 -14.33 -8.94 9.81
N ASN A 185 -15.16 -9.89 10.16
CA ASN A 185 -15.55 -10.20 11.53
C ASN A 185 -15.75 -11.70 11.61
N SER A 186 -14.68 -12.43 11.79
CA SER A 186 -14.61 -13.86 11.93
C SER A 186 -13.74 -14.22 13.12
N ASP A 187 -13.75 -15.48 13.56
CA ASP A 187 -12.95 -15.94 14.69
C ASP A 187 -11.47 -15.59 14.52
N GLY A 188 -11.00 -14.65 15.33
CA GLY A 188 -9.64 -14.18 15.37
C GLY A 188 -9.29 -13.02 14.43
N ASP A 189 -10.20 -12.58 13.56
CA ASP A 189 -10.01 -11.44 12.67
C ASP A 189 -11.16 -10.44 12.81
N ARG A 190 -10.88 -9.24 13.31
CA ARG A 190 -11.81 -8.10 13.37
C ARG A 190 -11.12 -6.86 12.83
N TRP A 191 -11.41 -6.54 11.59
CA TRP A 191 -10.84 -5.37 10.94
C TRP A 191 -11.75 -4.85 9.82
N SER A 192 -11.55 -3.60 9.45
CA SER A 192 -12.23 -2.95 8.33
C SER A 192 -11.23 -2.19 7.48
N LEU A 193 -11.47 -2.14 6.18
CA LEU A 193 -10.65 -1.41 5.21
C LEU A 193 -11.54 -0.42 4.45
N ILE A 194 -11.08 0.80 4.31
CA ILE A 194 -11.67 1.84 3.46
C ILE A 194 -10.56 2.37 2.55
N SER A 195 -10.67 2.11 1.24
CA SER A 195 -9.74 2.63 0.24
C SER A 195 -10.30 3.90 -0.35
N LEU A 196 -9.53 4.98 -0.31
CA LEU A 196 -9.86 6.30 -0.84
C LEU A 196 -9.11 6.55 -2.14
N GLY A 197 -9.77 7.19 -3.10
CA GLY A 197 -9.24 7.40 -4.44
C GLY A 197 -9.24 6.08 -5.23
N SER A 198 -8.68 6.04 -6.34
CA SER A 198 -8.46 4.96 -7.31
C SER A 198 -8.70 5.50 -8.70
N SER A 199 -7.75 6.29 -9.17
CA SER A 199 -7.70 6.67 -10.58
C SER A 199 -6.28 6.50 -11.10
N ARG A 200 -6.15 6.24 -12.40
CA ARG A 200 -4.84 6.13 -13.03
C ARG A 200 -4.00 7.36 -12.73
N GLY A 201 -2.78 7.14 -12.23
CA GLY A 201 -1.82 8.20 -11.97
C GLY A 201 -1.93 8.87 -10.59
N HIS A 202 -2.86 8.45 -9.74
CA HIS A 202 -2.96 8.94 -8.36
C HIS A 202 -2.69 7.81 -7.37
N LYS A 203 -2.00 8.13 -6.28
CA LYS A 203 -1.82 7.20 -5.16
C LYS A 203 -3.17 6.92 -4.51
N SER A 204 -3.43 5.67 -4.15
CA SER A 204 -4.59 5.33 -3.33
C SER A 204 -4.21 5.38 -1.85
N VAL A 205 -5.16 5.78 -1.00
CA VAL A 205 -4.98 5.75 0.46
C VAL A 205 -5.85 4.65 1.04
N GLU A 206 -5.23 3.66 1.63
CA GLU A 206 -5.91 2.55 2.30
C GLU A 206 -5.90 2.77 3.81
N LEU A 207 -7.09 3.02 4.38
CA LEU A 207 -7.30 3.17 5.81
C LEU A 207 -7.79 1.84 6.39
N LYS A 208 -6.93 1.17 7.13
CA LYS A 208 -7.22 -0.12 7.75
C LYS A 208 -7.41 0.06 9.25
N PHE A 209 -8.57 -0.31 9.74
CA PHE A 209 -8.96 -0.24 11.15
C PHE A 209 -8.92 -1.65 11.73
N VAL A 210 -8.07 -1.88 12.72
CA VAL A 210 -7.75 -3.22 13.21
C VAL A 210 -7.98 -3.29 14.72
N ASP A 211 -8.84 -4.20 15.14
CA ASP A 211 -8.94 -4.65 16.52
C ASP A 211 -8.06 -5.89 16.72
N THR A 212 -8.35 -6.94 15.95
CA THR A 212 -7.56 -8.16 15.91
C THR A 212 -7.34 -8.57 14.45
N MET A 213 -6.11 -8.99 14.11
CA MET A 213 -5.76 -9.49 12.79
C MET A 213 -4.63 -10.49 12.91
N ARG A 214 -4.93 -11.76 12.61
CA ARG A 214 -3.96 -12.86 12.73
C ARG A 214 -2.82 -12.73 11.76
N ARG A 215 -3.12 -12.22 10.54
CA ARG A 215 -2.14 -12.16 9.48
C ARG A 215 -2.00 -10.75 8.94
N GLN A 216 -0.78 -10.22 9.03
CA GLN A 216 -0.47 -8.84 8.70
C GLN A 216 0.44 -8.67 7.49
N PHE A 217 1.12 -9.72 7.03
CA PHE A 217 2.10 -9.68 5.94
C PHE A 217 2.11 -10.99 5.14
N GLU A 218 2.70 -10.97 3.94
CA GLU A 218 2.94 -12.16 3.10
C GLU A 218 4.40 -12.59 3.16
N PHE A 219 5.32 -11.63 3.01
CA PHE A 219 6.76 -11.83 2.98
C PHE A 219 7.46 -10.83 3.90
N SER A 220 8.70 -11.11 4.29
CA SER A 220 9.50 -10.23 5.16
C SER A 220 9.57 -8.79 4.66
N VAL A 221 9.65 -8.60 3.34
CA VAL A 221 9.77 -7.27 2.70
C VAL A 221 8.51 -6.41 2.77
N ASP A 222 7.38 -6.97 3.15
CA ASP A 222 6.12 -6.25 3.38
C ASP A 222 5.63 -6.34 4.84
N SER A 223 6.51 -6.76 5.74
CA SER A 223 6.17 -6.93 7.15
C SER A 223 6.35 -5.67 7.99
N PHE A 224 6.87 -4.60 7.41
CA PHE A 224 7.21 -3.40 8.17
C PHE A 224 5.99 -2.56 8.53
N GLN A 225 6.00 -2.07 9.77
CA GLN A 225 5.05 -1.11 10.30
C GLN A 225 5.82 -0.01 11.03
N ILE A 226 5.53 1.26 10.75
CA ILE A 226 6.18 2.41 11.38
C ILE A 226 5.14 3.15 12.22
N ALA A 227 5.38 3.27 13.52
CA ALA A 227 4.50 4.00 14.44
C ALA A 227 4.54 5.51 14.14
N LEU A 228 3.37 6.11 13.93
CA LEU A 228 3.26 7.52 13.55
C LEU A 228 3.00 8.45 14.73
N ASP A 229 2.64 7.91 15.90
CA ASP A 229 2.12 8.73 17.02
C ASP A 229 3.12 9.77 17.51
N SER A 230 4.41 9.43 17.63
CA SER A 230 5.46 10.36 18.03
C SER A 230 5.68 11.47 16.99
N LEU A 231 5.65 11.13 15.70
CA LEU A 231 5.76 12.12 14.62
C LEU A 231 4.56 13.06 14.59
N LEU A 232 3.35 12.51 14.75
CA LEU A 232 2.12 13.33 14.82
C LEU A 232 2.13 14.27 16.02
N ALA A 233 2.51 13.77 17.19
CA ALA A 233 2.66 14.59 18.39
C ALA A 233 3.74 15.67 18.23
N PHE A 234 4.85 15.34 17.60
CA PHE A 234 5.89 16.31 17.27
C PHE A 234 5.33 17.48 16.44
N HIS A 235 4.55 17.20 15.40
CA HIS A 235 3.93 18.25 14.59
C HIS A 235 2.87 19.09 15.33
N GLU A 236 2.24 18.53 16.37
CA GLU A 236 1.28 19.25 17.19
C GLU A 236 1.97 20.18 18.20
N CYS A 237 3.16 19.82 18.70
CA CYS A 237 3.82 20.50 19.82
C CYS A 237 5.09 21.27 19.45
N ALA A 238 5.84 20.83 18.42
CA ALA A 238 7.12 21.41 18.08
C ALA A 238 6.97 22.74 17.33
N GLN A 239 7.75 23.74 17.76
CA GLN A 239 7.82 25.04 17.09
C GLN A 239 8.88 25.07 15.99
N LEU A 240 9.81 24.11 15.99
CA LEU A 240 10.88 24.01 15.03
C LEU A 240 10.64 22.83 14.06
N PRO A 241 11.10 22.94 12.81
CA PRO A 241 11.03 21.84 11.87
C PRO A 241 11.96 20.69 12.28
N ILE A 242 11.73 19.52 11.71
CA ILE A 242 12.61 18.36 11.86
C ILE A 242 14.01 18.71 11.33
N GLY A 243 15.02 18.45 12.13
CA GLY A 243 16.43 18.64 11.82
C GLY A 243 17.28 17.51 12.41
N GLU A 244 18.52 17.39 11.96
CA GLU A 244 19.41 16.29 12.34
C GLU A 244 19.58 16.14 13.87
N ASN A 245 19.59 17.26 14.59
CA ASN A 245 19.71 17.30 16.04
C ASN A 245 18.36 17.48 16.78
N PHE A 246 17.25 17.54 16.05
CA PHE A 246 15.92 17.76 16.63
C PHE A 246 14.85 17.05 15.82
N TYR A 247 14.57 15.81 16.19
CA TYR A 247 13.52 15.00 15.57
C TYR A 247 12.92 14.00 16.57
N PRO A 248 11.66 13.55 16.35
CA PRO A 248 11.01 12.62 17.26
C PRO A 248 11.62 11.23 17.18
N THR A 249 11.65 10.51 18.29
CA THR A 249 11.96 9.08 18.31
C THR A 249 10.81 8.31 17.67
N VAL A 250 11.06 7.70 16.52
CA VAL A 250 10.09 6.90 15.78
C VAL A 250 10.53 5.43 15.81
N VAL A 251 9.58 4.53 16.07
CA VAL A 251 9.84 3.08 16.12
C VAL A 251 9.25 2.41 14.90
N GLY A 252 10.08 1.60 14.23
CA GLY A 252 9.68 0.63 13.23
C GLY A 252 9.56 -0.76 13.83
N GLU A 253 8.63 -1.54 13.34
CA GLU A 253 8.39 -2.94 13.71
C GLU A 253 8.42 -3.83 12.47
N SER A 254 8.98 -5.05 12.60
CA SER A 254 8.79 -6.09 11.59
C SER A 254 7.91 -7.22 12.16
N VAL A 255 6.73 -7.39 11.57
CA VAL A 255 5.81 -8.48 11.96
C VAL A 255 6.31 -9.86 11.49
N TYR A 256 7.29 -9.89 10.60
CA TYR A 256 8.00 -11.13 10.23
C TYR A 256 8.80 -11.70 11.41
N GLY A 257 9.36 -10.83 12.26
CA GLY A 257 10.15 -11.18 13.44
C GLY A 257 11.33 -10.23 13.63
N ASP A 258 12.53 -10.64 13.27
CA ASP A 258 13.72 -9.79 13.37
C ASP A 258 13.65 -8.63 12.36
N PHE A 259 13.78 -7.39 12.88
CA PHE A 259 13.69 -6.18 12.08
C PHE A 259 14.90 -6.05 11.12
N HIS A 260 16.10 -6.33 11.62
CA HIS A 260 17.33 -6.20 10.82
C HIS A 260 17.42 -7.28 9.74
N GLU A 261 17.02 -8.53 10.06
CA GLU A 261 16.90 -9.60 9.04
C GLU A 261 15.93 -9.18 7.93
N SER A 262 14.75 -8.63 8.28
CA SER A 262 13.77 -8.15 7.32
C SER A 262 14.30 -6.99 6.49
N LEU A 263 15.07 -6.08 7.10
CA LEU A 263 15.70 -4.94 6.42
C LEU A 263 16.79 -5.42 5.43
N GLN A 264 17.57 -6.42 5.81
CA GLN A 264 18.53 -7.09 4.90
C GLN A 264 17.80 -7.75 3.72
N HIS A 265 16.65 -8.40 3.97
CA HIS A 265 15.83 -8.94 2.89
C HIS A 265 15.32 -7.85 1.94
N LEU A 266 14.92 -6.69 2.47
CA LEU A 266 14.48 -5.55 1.67
C LEU A 266 15.62 -5.00 0.80
N GLY A 267 16.79 -4.71 1.39
CA GLY A 267 17.97 -4.18 0.70
C GLY A 267 18.55 -5.17 -0.32
N GLY A 268 18.62 -6.46 0.04
CA GLY A 268 19.11 -7.53 -0.82
C GLY A 268 18.11 -8.03 -1.86
N LYS A 269 16.89 -7.48 -1.88
CA LYS A 269 15.77 -7.94 -2.72
C LYS A 269 15.50 -9.43 -2.55
N LEU A 270 15.36 -9.89 -1.31
CA LEU A 270 15.11 -11.28 -0.96
C LEU A 270 13.65 -11.49 -0.55
N ILE A 271 13.08 -12.62 -0.97
CA ILE A 271 11.73 -13.05 -0.59
C ILE A 271 11.85 -14.14 0.45
N ALA A 272 11.38 -13.86 1.66
CA ALA A 272 11.35 -14.79 2.78
C ALA A 272 9.98 -14.84 3.43
N THR A 273 9.60 -16.00 3.93
CA THR A 273 8.42 -16.22 4.77
C THR A 273 8.75 -17.26 5.83
N ARG A 274 8.13 -17.15 7.01
CA ARG A 274 8.26 -18.13 8.09
C ARG A 274 7.18 -19.18 8.07
N GLN A 275 6.00 -18.83 7.53
CA GLN A 275 4.79 -19.64 7.54
C GLN A 275 4.18 -19.69 6.13
N PRO A 276 4.80 -20.46 5.19
CA PRO A 276 4.35 -20.53 3.81
C PRO A 276 2.92 -21.06 3.67
N GLU A 277 2.46 -21.91 4.60
CA GLU A 277 1.10 -22.47 4.65
C GLU A 277 0.02 -21.43 4.93
N GLU A 278 0.36 -20.33 5.58
CA GLU A 278 -0.57 -19.24 5.88
C GLU A 278 -0.73 -18.25 4.72
N ILE A 279 0.09 -18.36 3.67
CA ILE A 279 0.02 -17.46 2.51
C ILE A 279 -1.34 -17.62 1.82
N ARG A 280 -2.09 -16.50 1.68
CA ARG A 280 -3.37 -16.44 0.99
C ARG A 280 -3.19 -16.53 -0.53
N GLY A 281 -4.27 -16.81 -1.29
CA GLY A 281 -4.20 -16.94 -2.75
C GLY A 281 -3.65 -15.71 -3.48
N GLY A 282 -3.77 -14.51 -2.90
CA GLY A 282 -3.10 -13.30 -3.39
C GLY A 282 -1.59 -13.30 -3.28
N GLY A 283 -1.01 -14.11 -2.39
CA GLY A 283 0.44 -14.20 -2.18
C GLY A 283 1.20 -14.74 -3.40
N LEU A 284 0.60 -15.67 -4.17
CA LEU A 284 1.19 -16.13 -5.44
C LEU A 284 1.38 -14.95 -6.40
N LEU A 285 0.38 -14.08 -6.51
CA LEU A 285 0.43 -12.92 -7.40
C LEU A 285 1.50 -11.93 -6.95
N LYS A 286 1.59 -11.68 -5.66
CA LYS A 286 2.61 -10.81 -5.06
C LYS A 286 4.01 -11.38 -5.22
N TYR A 287 4.18 -12.69 -4.99
CA TYR A 287 5.44 -13.39 -5.21
C TYR A 287 5.96 -13.21 -6.64
N CYS A 288 5.12 -13.47 -7.65
CA CYS A 288 5.50 -13.29 -9.04
C CYS A 288 5.78 -11.83 -9.40
N ALA A 289 5.08 -10.87 -8.78
CA ALA A 289 5.36 -9.45 -8.97
C ALA A 289 6.73 -9.05 -8.37
N LEU A 290 7.08 -9.56 -7.20
CA LEU A 290 8.41 -9.38 -6.62
C LEU A 290 9.50 -9.97 -7.53
N LEU A 291 9.31 -11.20 -8.06
CA LEU A 291 10.24 -11.79 -9.03
C LEU A 291 10.40 -10.92 -10.29
N ALA A 292 9.29 -10.36 -10.80
CA ALA A 292 9.33 -9.44 -11.94
C ALA A 292 10.12 -8.16 -11.66
N LYS A 293 10.10 -7.68 -10.41
CA LYS A 293 10.87 -6.53 -9.91
C LYS A 293 12.33 -6.87 -9.55
N GLY A 294 12.77 -8.11 -9.80
CA GLY A 294 14.15 -8.57 -9.59
C GLY A 294 14.44 -9.08 -8.18
N TYR A 295 13.41 -9.31 -7.37
CA TYR A 295 13.57 -10.04 -6.11
C TYR A 295 13.86 -11.53 -6.39
N ARG A 296 14.49 -12.18 -5.43
CA ARG A 296 14.84 -13.63 -5.49
C ARG A 296 14.50 -14.31 -4.17
N PRO A 297 14.20 -15.59 -4.16
CA PRO A 297 13.98 -16.33 -2.92
C PRO A 297 15.21 -16.28 -2.02
N ALA A 298 15.01 -16.00 -0.73
CA ALA A 298 16.06 -16.04 0.28
C ALA A 298 16.57 -17.49 0.49
N ARG A 299 15.69 -18.49 0.28
CA ARG A 299 15.99 -19.92 0.42
C ARG A 299 15.67 -20.67 -0.87
N PRO A 300 16.58 -20.70 -1.84
CA PRO A 300 16.36 -21.38 -3.13
C PRO A 300 16.08 -22.86 -2.99
N ASP A 301 16.63 -23.51 -1.96
CA ASP A 301 16.42 -24.92 -1.62
C ASP A 301 14.96 -25.26 -1.29
N LYS A 302 14.21 -24.31 -0.73
CA LYS A 302 12.80 -24.47 -0.30
C LYS A 302 11.79 -23.89 -1.28
N ILE A 303 12.25 -23.33 -2.40
CA ILE A 303 11.39 -22.56 -3.29
C ILE A 303 10.23 -23.38 -3.87
N LYS A 304 10.47 -24.62 -4.25
CA LYS A 304 9.43 -25.48 -4.83
C LYS A 304 8.32 -25.80 -3.82
N THR A 305 8.68 -25.92 -2.54
CA THR A 305 7.69 -26.08 -1.46
C THR A 305 6.86 -24.82 -1.28
N LEU A 306 7.50 -23.64 -1.27
CA LEU A 306 6.81 -22.35 -1.17
C LEU A 306 5.86 -22.14 -2.34
N GLU A 307 6.31 -22.35 -3.57
CA GLU A 307 5.51 -22.24 -4.79
C GLU A 307 4.30 -23.19 -4.76
N ARG A 308 4.48 -24.41 -4.26
CA ARG A 308 3.39 -25.37 -4.09
C ARG A 308 2.32 -24.85 -3.13
N TYR A 309 2.69 -24.33 -1.96
CA TYR A 309 1.73 -23.76 -1.01
C TYR A 309 0.96 -22.58 -1.62
N MET A 310 1.66 -21.63 -2.26
CA MET A 310 1.05 -20.49 -2.90
C MET A 310 0.10 -20.86 -4.04
N CYS A 311 0.51 -21.82 -4.88
CA CYS A 311 -0.34 -22.33 -5.97
C CYS A 311 -1.58 -23.04 -5.42
N SER A 312 -1.42 -23.94 -4.43
CA SER A 312 -2.55 -24.60 -3.77
C SER A 312 -3.54 -23.58 -3.24
N ARG A 313 -3.06 -22.58 -2.53
CA ARG A 313 -3.91 -21.55 -1.93
C ARG A 313 -4.61 -20.68 -2.97
N PHE A 314 -3.92 -20.37 -4.07
CA PHE A 314 -4.53 -19.63 -5.18
C PHE A 314 -5.75 -20.36 -5.76
N PHE A 315 -5.65 -21.67 -5.98
CA PHE A 315 -6.76 -22.46 -6.52
C PHE A 315 -7.88 -22.70 -5.51
N ILE A 316 -7.55 -22.79 -4.22
CA ILE A 316 -8.56 -22.88 -3.16
C ILE A 316 -9.34 -21.56 -3.01
N ASP A 317 -8.64 -20.43 -3.01
CA ASP A 317 -9.28 -19.13 -2.82
C ASP A 317 -10.00 -18.63 -4.11
N PHE A 318 -9.60 -19.11 -5.28
CA PHE A 318 -10.18 -18.78 -6.59
C PHE A 318 -10.43 -20.04 -7.43
N PRO A 319 -11.44 -20.85 -7.07
CA PRO A 319 -11.69 -22.14 -7.73
C PRO A 319 -12.17 -21.99 -9.17
N GLU A 320 -12.88 -20.90 -9.49
CA GLU A 320 -13.45 -20.68 -10.81
C GLU A 320 -12.57 -19.85 -11.72
N LEU A 321 -12.48 -20.22 -13.01
CA LEU A 321 -11.68 -19.51 -14.01
C LEU A 321 -12.08 -18.02 -14.15
N GLY A 322 -13.38 -17.72 -13.99
CA GLY A 322 -13.89 -16.34 -14.00
C GLY A 322 -13.35 -15.51 -12.83
N GLN A 323 -13.28 -16.09 -11.64
CA GLN A 323 -12.72 -15.45 -10.44
C GLN A 323 -11.19 -15.24 -10.60
N GLN A 324 -10.48 -16.24 -11.15
CA GLN A 324 -9.04 -16.14 -11.45
C GLN A 324 -8.77 -15.00 -12.43
N ARG A 325 -9.55 -14.92 -13.53
CA ARG A 325 -9.47 -13.83 -14.51
C ARG A 325 -9.68 -12.46 -13.86
N ALA A 326 -10.78 -12.30 -13.14
CA ALA A 326 -11.11 -11.05 -12.48
C ALA A 326 -10.00 -10.63 -11.48
N LYS A 327 -9.45 -11.60 -10.75
CA LYS A 327 -8.38 -11.35 -9.78
C LYS A 327 -7.08 -10.94 -10.46
N LEU A 328 -6.68 -11.63 -11.54
CA LEU A 328 -5.48 -11.31 -12.31
C LEU A 328 -5.58 -9.94 -12.98
N GLU A 329 -6.69 -9.64 -13.63
CA GLU A 329 -6.91 -8.34 -14.28
C GLU A 329 -6.96 -7.19 -13.27
N ALA A 330 -7.57 -7.40 -12.09
CA ALA A 330 -7.55 -6.42 -11.02
C ALA A 330 -6.13 -6.20 -10.49
N TYR A 331 -5.35 -7.28 -10.32
CA TYR A 331 -3.97 -7.20 -9.87
C TYR A 331 -3.10 -6.41 -10.85
N LEU A 332 -3.19 -6.72 -12.16
CA LEU A 332 -2.45 -5.99 -13.20
C LEU A 332 -2.80 -4.49 -13.23
N ARG A 333 -4.08 -4.14 -13.05
CA ARG A 333 -4.50 -2.73 -13.03
C ARG A 333 -3.98 -1.96 -11.82
N ASN A 334 -3.96 -2.61 -10.66
CA ASN A 334 -3.70 -1.91 -9.40
C ASN A 334 -2.22 -1.88 -9.00
N HIS A 335 -1.44 -2.88 -9.42
CA HIS A 335 -0.04 -3.04 -8.96
C HIS A 335 1.01 -2.74 -10.03
N PHE A 336 0.60 -2.49 -11.28
CA PHE A 336 1.49 -2.13 -12.37
C PHE A 336 1.04 -0.78 -12.95
N VAL A 337 1.30 0.29 -12.20
CA VAL A 337 0.89 1.65 -12.53
C VAL A 337 2.11 2.48 -12.93
N GLY A 338 2.00 3.22 -14.02
CA GLY A 338 3.12 3.99 -14.58
C GLY A 338 3.94 3.22 -15.59
N ARG A 339 4.67 3.96 -16.42
CA ARG A 339 5.35 3.42 -17.63
C ARG A 339 6.33 2.28 -17.31
N GLU A 340 7.12 2.43 -16.25
CA GLU A 340 8.11 1.42 -15.86
C GLU A 340 7.46 0.15 -15.35
N GLU A 341 6.44 0.27 -14.53
CA GLU A 341 5.70 -0.88 -13.97
C GLU A 341 4.86 -1.57 -15.06
N GLU A 342 4.27 -0.82 -15.99
CA GLU A 342 3.52 -1.39 -17.12
C GLU A 342 4.39 -2.28 -18.01
N ALA A 343 5.65 -1.91 -18.21
CA ALA A 343 6.61 -2.73 -18.97
C ALA A 343 6.88 -4.10 -18.32
N LEU A 344 6.64 -4.24 -17.01
CA LEU A 344 6.84 -5.51 -16.29
C LEU A 344 5.66 -6.47 -16.40
N LYS A 345 4.48 -6.05 -16.87
CA LYS A 345 3.27 -6.90 -16.91
C LYS A 345 3.45 -8.20 -17.67
N HIS A 346 4.07 -8.14 -18.83
CA HIS A 346 4.34 -9.34 -19.63
C HIS A 346 5.29 -10.28 -18.89
N ARG A 347 6.41 -9.76 -18.38
CA ARG A 347 7.38 -10.55 -17.58
C ARG A 347 6.71 -11.18 -16.36
N TYR A 348 5.88 -10.43 -15.65
CA TYR A 348 5.10 -10.92 -14.52
C TYR A 348 4.21 -12.12 -14.89
N LEU A 349 3.43 -12.00 -15.99
CA LEU A 349 2.55 -13.09 -16.45
C LEU A 349 3.34 -14.32 -16.92
N THR A 350 4.48 -14.11 -17.55
CA THR A 350 5.38 -15.21 -17.95
C THR A 350 5.94 -15.97 -16.75
N LEU A 351 6.36 -15.23 -15.70
CA LEU A 351 6.80 -15.83 -14.44
C LEU A 351 5.68 -16.59 -13.75
N LEU A 352 4.48 -16.01 -13.66
CA LEU A 352 3.32 -16.64 -13.07
C LEU A 352 2.95 -17.94 -13.83
N HIS A 353 2.95 -17.90 -15.17
CA HIS A 353 2.73 -19.09 -16.00
C HIS A 353 3.75 -20.18 -15.68
N GLY A 354 5.05 -19.83 -15.59
CA GLY A 354 6.11 -20.77 -15.24
C GLY A 354 5.91 -21.42 -13.88
N VAL A 355 5.64 -20.60 -12.84
CA VAL A 355 5.41 -21.09 -11.47
C VAL A 355 4.20 -22.03 -11.40
N VAL A 356 3.07 -21.69 -12.03
CA VAL A 356 1.88 -22.55 -12.07
C VAL A 356 2.14 -23.84 -12.86
N ARG A 357 2.84 -23.74 -13.98
CA ARG A 357 3.19 -24.92 -14.81
C ARG A 357 4.08 -25.92 -14.07
N GLU A 358 5.08 -25.42 -13.37
CA GLU A 358 6.09 -26.23 -12.66
C GLU A 358 5.64 -26.67 -11.27
N SER A 359 4.56 -26.10 -10.75
CA SER A 359 4.09 -26.44 -9.40
C SER A 359 3.61 -27.91 -9.34
N THR A 360 3.95 -28.56 -8.23
CA THR A 360 3.54 -29.94 -7.93
C THR A 360 2.18 -30.05 -7.25
N VAL A 361 1.31 -29.06 -7.44
CA VAL A 361 -0.03 -29.05 -6.86
C VAL A 361 -0.86 -30.17 -7.48
N CYS A 362 -1.53 -30.96 -6.62
CA CYS A 362 -2.47 -31.97 -7.04
C CYS A 362 -3.78 -31.30 -7.51
N LEU A 363 -3.83 -30.96 -8.79
CA LEU A 363 -4.99 -30.41 -9.45
C LEU A 363 -5.41 -31.30 -10.59
N MET A 364 -6.71 -31.30 -10.90
CA MET A 364 -7.19 -31.88 -12.15
C MET A 364 -6.41 -31.25 -13.31
N GLY A 365 -5.81 -32.06 -14.18
CA GLY A 365 -4.98 -31.57 -15.28
C GLY A 365 -5.74 -30.62 -16.20
N HIS A 366 -7.06 -30.72 -16.25
CA HIS A 366 -7.94 -29.81 -17.00
C HIS A 366 -7.94 -28.38 -16.42
N GLU A 367 -8.15 -28.23 -15.11
CA GLU A 367 -8.17 -26.93 -14.42
C GLU A 367 -6.85 -26.19 -14.56
N ARG A 368 -5.72 -26.90 -14.37
CA ARG A 368 -4.40 -26.33 -14.58
C ARG A 368 -4.23 -25.83 -16.02
N ARG A 369 -4.63 -26.61 -17.03
CA ARG A 369 -4.54 -26.21 -18.44
C ARG A 369 -5.38 -24.96 -18.73
N GLN A 370 -6.59 -24.85 -18.17
CA GLN A 370 -7.44 -23.67 -18.34
C GLN A 370 -6.80 -22.42 -17.73
N THR A 371 -6.24 -22.53 -16.53
CA THR A 371 -5.53 -21.42 -15.87
C THR A 371 -4.29 -21.01 -16.65
N LEU A 372 -3.49 -21.96 -17.13
CA LEU A 372 -2.30 -21.68 -17.96
C LEU A 372 -2.71 -20.98 -19.26
N ALA A 373 -3.76 -21.44 -19.93
CA ALA A 373 -4.29 -20.81 -21.14
C ALA A 373 -4.78 -19.38 -20.87
N LEU A 374 -5.45 -19.14 -19.73
CA LEU A 374 -5.86 -17.81 -19.30
C LEU A 374 -4.65 -16.87 -19.09
N ILE A 375 -3.63 -17.32 -18.36
CA ILE A 375 -2.43 -16.52 -18.11
C ILE A 375 -1.70 -16.22 -19.42
N ALA A 376 -1.57 -17.20 -20.31
CA ALA A 376 -0.95 -17.02 -21.63
C ALA A 376 -1.74 -16.00 -22.49
N ALA A 377 -3.07 -16.09 -22.52
CA ALA A 377 -3.90 -15.13 -23.23
C ALA A 377 -3.74 -13.69 -22.71
N LEU A 378 -3.64 -13.52 -21.37
CA LEU A 378 -3.36 -12.22 -20.76
C LEU A 378 -1.95 -11.72 -21.14
N ALA A 379 -0.94 -12.58 -21.14
CA ALA A 379 0.43 -12.23 -21.54
C ALA A 379 0.50 -11.77 -23.01
N CYS A 380 -0.17 -12.49 -23.92
CA CYS A 380 -0.26 -12.09 -25.33
C CYS A 380 -0.96 -10.72 -25.49
N ARG A 381 -2.00 -10.44 -24.71
CA ARG A 381 -2.69 -9.15 -24.74
C ARG A 381 -1.77 -7.99 -24.32
N GLU A 382 -0.95 -8.18 -23.29
CA GLU A 382 0.00 -7.14 -22.84
C GLU A 382 1.10 -6.88 -23.87
N LEU A 383 1.51 -7.88 -24.68
CA LEU A 383 2.43 -7.69 -25.80
C LEU A 383 1.79 -6.96 -26.98
N ALA A 384 0.50 -7.23 -27.23
CA ALA A 384 -0.22 -6.63 -28.35
C ALA A 384 -0.61 -5.17 -28.09
N THR A 385 -0.59 -4.73 -26.83
CA THR A 385 -0.85 -3.32 -26.48
C THR A 385 0.40 -2.51 -26.84
N PRO A 386 0.39 -1.65 -27.90
CA PRO A 386 1.54 -0.84 -28.21
C PRO A 386 1.85 0.04 -26.98
N ALA A 387 3.11 0.13 -26.62
CA ALA A 387 3.57 1.09 -25.62
C ALA A 387 2.98 2.46 -26.03
N PRO A 388 2.36 3.23 -25.10
CA PRO A 388 1.86 4.55 -25.47
C PRO A 388 3.00 5.31 -26.12
N ALA A 389 2.80 5.70 -27.38
CA ALA A 389 3.78 6.48 -28.12
C ALA A 389 4.26 7.61 -27.20
N PRO A 390 5.56 7.95 -27.16
CA PRO A 390 6.00 9.11 -26.43
C PRO A 390 5.08 10.23 -26.88
N MET A 391 4.33 10.83 -25.97
CA MET A 391 3.67 12.08 -26.26
C MET A 391 4.82 13.02 -26.63
N LEU A 392 5.11 13.08 -27.92
CA LEU A 392 5.73 14.26 -28.50
C LEU A 392 4.82 15.37 -27.99
N LEU A 393 5.35 16.18 -27.08
CA LEU A 393 4.75 17.46 -26.73
C LEU A 393 4.42 18.05 -28.09
N ALA A 394 3.13 18.04 -28.43
CA ALA A 394 2.68 18.76 -29.62
C ALA A 394 3.25 20.14 -29.42
N PRO A 395 3.99 20.70 -30.41
CA PRO A 395 4.53 22.01 -30.25
C PRO A 395 3.35 22.87 -29.82
N ALA A 396 3.52 23.59 -28.68
CA ALA A 396 2.49 24.46 -28.19
C ALA A 396 2.16 25.36 -29.35
N TYR A 397 0.98 25.19 -29.95
CA TYR A 397 0.46 26.13 -30.90
C TYR A 397 0.27 27.41 -30.09
N TYR A 398 1.22 28.31 -30.17
CA TYR A 398 1.02 29.68 -29.80
C TYR A 398 -0.14 30.15 -30.66
N VAL A 399 -1.34 30.17 -30.11
CA VAL A 399 -2.39 30.98 -30.69
C VAL A 399 -1.90 32.40 -30.55
N CYS A 400 -1.28 32.89 -31.60
CA CYS A 400 -0.92 34.29 -31.74
C CYS A 400 -2.25 35.04 -31.79
N VAL A 401 -2.72 35.53 -30.67
CA VAL A 401 -3.82 36.47 -30.60
C VAL A 401 -3.21 37.80 -31.06
N CYS A 402 -3.02 37.92 -32.35
CA CYS A 402 -2.67 39.19 -32.95
C CYS A 402 -3.90 40.07 -32.89
N ALA A 403 -3.92 41.02 -31.98
CA ALA A 403 -4.99 42.03 -31.86
C ALA A 403 -5.22 42.85 -33.18
N ALA A 404 -4.35 42.68 -34.17
CA ALA A 404 -4.47 43.29 -35.50
C ALA A 404 -5.30 42.47 -36.50
N CYS A 405 -5.54 41.15 -36.26
CA CYS A 405 -6.28 40.27 -37.18
C CYS A 405 -7.80 40.32 -37.03
N ALA A 406 -8.36 41.00 -36.06
CA ALA A 406 -9.81 41.12 -35.88
C ALA A 406 -10.47 42.05 -36.94
N ALA A 407 -9.69 42.73 -37.81
CA ALA A 407 -10.19 43.67 -38.79
C ALA A 407 -9.94 43.30 -40.28
N CYS A 408 -9.41 42.09 -40.56
CA CYS A 408 -9.01 41.76 -41.92
C CYS A 408 -9.72 40.50 -42.44
N ALA A 409 -10.88 40.67 -43.03
CA ALA A 409 -11.63 39.62 -43.76
C ALA A 409 -11.02 39.26 -45.11
N ALA A 410 -9.74 39.61 -45.40
CA ALA A 410 -9.12 39.42 -46.68
C ALA A 410 -7.64 38.99 -46.58
N CYS A 411 -7.27 38.05 -45.68
CA CYS A 411 -5.94 37.50 -45.67
C CYS A 411 -5.83 36.16 -46.43
N ALA A 412 -5.94 36.24 -47.77
CA ALA A 412 -5.66 35.13 -48.69
C ALA A 412 -4.17 35.02 -49.04
N GLY A 413 -3.23 35.58 -48.23
CA GLY A 413 -1.83 35.61 -48.59
C GLY A 413 -0.82 35.58 -47.46
N CYS A 414 -1.18 35.19 -46.25
CA CYS A 414 -0.21 35.08 -45.19
C CYS A 414 0.53 33.73 -45.28
N ALA A 415 1.82 33.74 -45.54
CA ALA A 415 2.68 32.55 -45.63
C ALA A 415 2.74 31.70 -44.38
N ALA A 416 2.16 32.17 -43.26
CA ALA A 416 2.03 31.43 -42.00
C ALA A 416 0.76 30.59 -41.91
N CYS A 417 -0.22 30.71 -42.86
CA CYS A 417 -1.49 30.02 -42.84
C CYS A 417 -1.65 29.01 -44.00
N SER A 418 -0.57 28.63 -44.68
CA SER A 418 -0.65 27.56 -45.68
C SER A 418 -0.99 26.22 -44.99
N PRO A 419 -1.99 25.48 -45.55
CA PRO A 419 -2.28 24.14 -45.03
C PRO A 419 -1.07 23.24 -45.24
N ALA A 420 -0.69 22.49 -44.22
CA ALA A 420 0.34 21.48 -44.31
C ALA A 420 0.04 20.47 -45.43
N PRO A 421 1.06 19.99 -46.17
CA PRO A 421 0.87 18.96 -47.18
C PRO A 421 0.26 17.68 -46.56
N PRO A 422 -0.53 16.90 -47.30
CA PRO A 422 -1.15 15.66 -46.78
C PRO A 422 -0.04 14.73 -46.33
N ALA A 423 -0.27 14.12 -45.15
CA ALA A 423 0.64 13.16 -44.58
C ALA A 423 0.86 11.97 -45.54
N PRO A 424 2.09 11.41 -45.63
CA PRO A 424 2.36 10.25 -46.47
C PRO A 424 1.52 9.07 -45.94
N PRO A 425 1.13 8.12 -46.83
CA PRO A 425 0.35 6.95 -46.44
C PRO A 425 1.10 6.12 -45.38
N ALA A 426 0.39 5.68 -44.36
CA ALA A 426 0.92 4.86 -43.31
C ALA A 426 1.56 3.56 -43.89
N PRO A 427 2.71 3.13 -43.41
CA PRO A 427 3.28 1.87 -43.85
C PRO A 427 2.36 0.72 -43.48
N PRO A 428 2.31 -0.37 -44.30
CA PRO A 428 1.46 -1.50 -44.03
C PRO A 428 1.83 -2.14 -42.67
N ALA A 429 0.81 -2.48 -41.89
CA ALA A 429 0.97 -3.12 -40.59
C ALA A 429 1.85 -4.38 -40.72
N PRO A 430 2.84 -4.57 -39.85
CA PRO A 430 3.65 -5.80 -39.88
C PRO A 430 2.75 -6.99 -39.57
N CYS A 431 2.79 -7.96 -40.50
CA CYS A 431 2.12 -9.24 -40.36
C CYS A 431 2.60 -9.93 -39.06
N CYS A 432 1.66 -10.34 -38.22
CA CYS A 432 1.89 -11.11 -37.01
C CYS A 432 2.76 -12.33 -37.30
N ARG A 433 4.05 -12.28 -37.00
CA ARG A 433 4.85 -13.50 -36.83
C ARG A 433 4.49 -14.05 -35.46
N CYS A 434 3.56 -14.99 -35.45
CA CYS A 434 3.35 -15.88 -34.31
C CYS A 434 4.65 -16.65 -34.11
N TYR A 435 5.40 -16.33 -33.06
CA TYR A 435 6.41 -17.24 -32.57
C TYR A 435 5.66 -18.45 -32.02
N ALA A 436 5.66 -19.54 -32.79
CA ALA A 436 5.18 -20.82 -32.33
C ALA A 436 6.06 -21.27 -31.14
N TRP A 437 5.42 -21.54 -30.02
CA TRP A 437 6.04 -22.26 -28.93
C TRP A 437 6.51 -23.63 -29.47
N PRO A 438 7.71 -24.11 -29.10
CA PRO A 438 8.12 -25.43 -29.53
C PRO A 438 7.11 -26.46 -29.00
N PRO A 439 6.74 -27.44 -29.81
CA PRO A 439 5.83 -28.50 -29.40
C PRO A 439 6.42 -29.27 -28.21
N PRO A 440 5.61 -29.82 -27.31
CA PRO A 440 6.10 -30.61 -26.20
C PRO A 440 6.84 -31.83 -26.74
N ALA A 441 8.07 -32.03 -26.27
CA ALA A 441 8.84 -33.25 -26.57
C ALA A 441 8.03 -34.45 -26.09
N LEU A 442 7.75 -35.37 -27.00
CA LEU A 442 7.15 -36.67 -26.72
C LEU A 442 8.09 -37.43 -25.78
N CYS A 443 7.60 -37.79 -24.59
CA CYS A 443 8.26 -38.76 -23.74
C CYS A 443 8.28 -40.10 -24.48
N PRO A 444 9.42 -40.80 -24.55
CA PRO A 444 9.45 -42.20 -24.98
C PRO A 444 8.79 -43.08 -23.91
N ALA A 445 8.19 -44.15 -24.38
CA ALA A 445 7.37 -45.13 -23.67
C ALA A 445 8.07 -45.79 -22.47
#